data_8614db4a43dc12b6d728e47f8d43e9dd
#
_entry.id   8614db4a43dc12b6d728e47f8d43e9dd
#
_cell.length_a   1.000
_cell.length_b   1.000
_cell.length_c   1.000
_cell.angle_alpha   90.00
_cell.angle_beta   90.00
_cell.angle_gamma   90.00
#
_symmetry.space_group_name_H-M   'P 1'
#
loop_
_entity.id
_entity.type
_entity.pdbx_description
1 polymer ?
#
loop_
_entity_poly.entity_id
_entity_poly.type
_entity_poly.pdbx_seq_one_letter_code
_entity_poly.pdbx_strand_id
1 'polypeptide(L)'
;MLGIAQRDQVLAPVSAWARSRPDVLGLALVGSWACGRARQDSDVDLLLLVSEPQIFRRDERWMAEIRWLDRRVVGWHDADYGVAWSRHVRLQPACEIEFTFCDPSWAATDPVDPGTATVVSGGCRRLLDKAGLFEGLLAVTAP
;
A
#
# COMPACT_ATOMS: atom_id res chain seq x y z
N MET A 1 15.67 -10.16 5.69
CA MET A 1 16.07 -9.40 4.50
C MET A 1 15.25 -9.85 3.31
N LEU A 2 14.73 -8.89 2.52
CA LEU A 2 13.92 -9.18 1.34
C LEU A 2 14.73 -8.95 0.06
N GLY A 3 14.86 -10.01 -0.76
CA GLY A 3 15.23 -9.86 -2.15
C GLY A 3 13.99 -9.56 -3.00
N ILE A 4 14.18 -9.30 -4.29
CA ILE A 4 13.06 -9.01 -5.21
C ILE A 4 12.06 -10.17 -5.25
N ALA A 5 12.54 -11.42 -5.33
CA ALA A 5 11.65 -12.58 -5.36
C ALA A 5 10.85 -12.72 -4.07
N GLN A 6 11.45 -12.43 -2.91
CA GLN A 6 10.78 -12.49 -1.62
C GLN A 6 9.74 -11.38 -1.48
N ARG A 7 10.05 -10.18 -1.99
CA ARG A 7 9.07 -9.09 -2.06
C ARG A 7 7.85 -9.52 -2.87
N ASP A 8 8.03 -10.12 -4.03
CA ASP A 8 6.94 -10.56 -4.88
C ASP A 8 6.09 -11.64 -4.21
N GLN A 9 6.71 -12.53 -3.42
CA GLN A 9 6.00 -13.52 -2.62
C GLN A 9 5.09 -12.88 -1.57
N VAL A 10 5.49 -11.73 -1.02
CA VAL A 10 4.67 -10.99 -0.06
C VAL A 10 3.58 -10.20 -0.77
N LEU A 11 3.88 -9.58 -1.90
CA LEU A 11 2.93 -8.74 -2.65
C LEU A 11 1.79 -9.57 -3.27
N ALA A 12 2.05 -10.79 -3.70
CA ALA A 12 1.03 -11.63 -4.34
C ALA A 12 -0.18 -11.90 -3.44
N PRO A 13 -0.01 -12.35 -2.18
CA PRO A 13 -1.16 -12.57 -1.29
C PRO A 13 -1.89 -11.28 -0.92
N VAL A 14 -1.17 -10.16 -0.78
CA VAL A 14 -1.79 -8.86 -0.50
C VAL A 14 -2.63 -8.41 -1.69
N SER A 15 -2.12 -8.56 -2.90
CA SER A 15 -2.85 -8.21 -4.13
C SER A 15 -4.11 -9.06 -4.30
N ALA A 16 -4.02 -10.36 -4.02
CA ALA A 16 -5.17 -11.27 -4.08
C ALA A 16 -6.25 -10.88 -3.06
N TRP A 17 -5.84 -10.55 -1.83
CA TRP A 17 -6.73 -10.07 -0.79
C TRP A 17 -7.41 -8.77 -1.22
N ALA A 18 -6.66 -7.79 -1.70
CA ALA A 18 -7.19 -6.50 -2.13
C ALA A 18 -8.20 -6.68 -3.27
N ARG A 19 -7.91 -7.56 -4.22
CA ARG A 19 -8.82 -7.84 -5.33
C ARG A 19 -10.14 -8.40 -4.84
N SER A 20 -10.13 -9.21 -3.79
CA SER A 20 -11.34 -9.85 -3.26
C SER A 20 -12.21 -8.93 -2.40
N ARG A 21 -11.67 -7.80 -1.93
CA ARG A 21 -12.41 -6.88 -1.05
C ARG A 21 -13.07 -5.76 -1.85
N PRO A 22 -14.44 -5.68 -1.81
CA PRO A 22 -15.15 -4.64 -2.58
C PRO A 22 -14.80 -3.21 -2.17
N ASP A 23 -14.43 -2.99 -0.92
CA ASP A 23 -14.11 -1.66 -0.38
C ASP A 23 -12.66 -1.22 -0.65
N VAL A 24 -11.81 -2.09 -1.21
CA VAL A 24 -10.48 -1.72 -1.69
C VAL A 24 -10.58 -1.41 -3.19
N LEU A 25 -10.32 -0.17 -3.55
CA LEU A 25 -10.43 0.32 -4.93
C LEU A 25 -9.10 0.27 -5.68
N GLY A 26 -7.99 0.40 -4.96
CA GLY A 26 -6.68 0.38 -5.57
C GLY A 26 -5.59 0.03 -4.57
N LEU A 27 -4.48 -0.48 -5.11
CA LEU A 27 -3.30 -0.84 -4.34
C LEU A 27 -2.07 -0.46 -5.16
N ALA A 28 -1.14 0.23 -4.55
CA ALA A 28 0.11 0.63 -5.19
C ALA A 28 1.29 0.37 -4.28
N LEU A 29 2.40 -0.04 -4.89
CA LEU A 29 3.70 -0.07 -4.24
C LEU A 29 4.30 1.32 -4.35
N VAL A 30 4.70 1.90 -3.23
CA VAL A 30 5.30 3.24 -3.17
C VAL A 30 6.66 3.17 -2.46
N GLY A 31 7.38 4.29 -2.44
CA GLY A 31 8.65 4.38 -1.74
C GLY A 31 9.79 3.68 -2.45
N SER A 32 10.78 3.21 -1.67
CA SER A 32 12.06 2.76 -2.21
C SER A 32 11.96 1.57 -3.14
N TRP A 33 11.07 0.62 -2.89
CA TRP A 33 10.88 -0.54 -3.78
C TRP A 33 10.26 -0.14 -5.12
N ALA A 34 9.43 0.88 -5.15
CA ALA A 34 8.78 1.34 -6.38
C ALA A 34 9.76 2.08 -7.30
N CYS A 35 10.78 2.75 -6.75
CA CYS A 35 11.73 3.54 -7.52
C CYS A 35 13.10 2.88 -7.71
N GLY A 36 13.26 1.61 -7.28
CA GLY A 36 14.49 0.88 -7.45
C GLY A 36 15.62 1.25 -6.48
N ARG A 37 15.31 1.97 -5.39
CA ARG A 37 16.29 2.37 -4.37
C ARG A 37 16.24 1.51 -3.12
N ALA A 38 15.46 0.43 -3.13
CA ALA A 38 15.30 -0.40 -1.96
C ALA A 38 16.60 -1.11 -1.59
N ARG A 39 16.81 -1.20 -0.28
CA ARG A 39 17.84 -2.04 0.32
C ARG A 39 17.19 -3.33 0.79
N GLN A 40 17.97 -4.33 1.13
CA GLN A 40 17.45 -5.61 1.63
C GLN A 40 16.66 -5.45 2.93
N ASP A 41 16.96 -4.42 3.73
CA ASP A 41 16.28 -4.10 4.98
C ASP A 41 15.18 -3.05 4.82
N SER A 42 14.89 -2.60 3.58
CA SER A 42 13.82 -1.63 3.34
C SER A 42 12.46 -2.26 3.59
N ASP A 43 11.58 -1.51 4.26
CA ASP A 43 10.19 -1.88 4.41
C ASP A 43 9.49 -1.85 3.05
N VAL A 44 8.46 -2.66 2.93
CA VAL A 44 7.57 -2.61 1.76
C VAL A 44 6.47 -1.60 2.08
N ASP A 45 6.38 -0.53 1.30
CA ASP A 45 5.38 0.51 1.48
C ASP A 45 4.25 0.32 0.48
N LEU A 46 3.05 0.06 0.99
CA LEU A 46 1.84 -0.12 0.19
C LEU A 46 0.85 0.99 0.49
N LEU A 47 0.26 1.55 -0.55
CA LEU A 47 -0.77 2.57 -0.45
C LEU A 47 -2.06 2.01 -1.01
N LEU A 48 -3.14 2.08 -0.22
CA LEU A 48 -4.45 1.58 -0.60
C LEU A 48 -5.44 2.73 -0.71
N LEU A 49 -6.18 2.74 -1.80
CA LEU A 49 -7.35 3.61 -1.94
C LEU A 49 -8.56 2.77 -1.54
N VAL A 50 -9.26 3.20 -0.50
CA VAL A 50 -10.37 2.44 0.08
C VAL A 50 -11.57 3.36 0.27
N SER A 51 -12.78 2.78 0.28
CA SER A 51 -14.02 3.55 0.44
C SER A 51 -14.06 4.29 1.77
N GLU A 52 -13.65 3.62 2.86
CA GLU A 52 -13.66 4.19 4.21
C GLU A 52 -12.40 3.75 4.97
N PRO A 53 -11.35 4.59 5.02
CA PRO A 53 -10.10 4.22 5.65
C PRO A 53 -10.22 3.79 7.11
N GLN A 54 -11.16 4.37 7.86
CA GLN A 54 -11.28 4.09 9.29
C GLN A 54 -11.86 2.71 9.60
N ILE A 55 -12.55 2.08 8.65
CA ILE A 55 -13.04 0.70 8.84
C ILE A 55 -11.87 -0.26 9.08
N PHE A 56 -10.79 -0.10 8.33
CA PHE A 56 -9.60 -0.95 8.45
C PHE A 56 -8.86 -0.74 9.77
N ARG A 57 -9.02 0.43 10.38
CA ARG A 57 -8.43 0.72 11.68
C ARG A 57 -9.24 0.08 12.81
N ARG A 58 -10.57 0.18 12.73
CA ARG A 58 -11.46 -0.34 13.75
C ARG A 58 -11.60 -1.86 13.72
N ASP A 59 -11.57 -2.46 12.52
CA ASP A 59 -11.73 -3.90 12.34
C ASP A 59 -10.41 -4.49 11.82
N GLU A 60 -9.67 -5.10 12.72
CA GLU A 60 -8.32 -5.61 12.46
C GLU A 60 -8.30 -6.95 11.74
N ARG A 61 -9.47 -7.57 11.51
CA ARG A 61 -9.56 -8.90 10.91
C ARG A 61 -8.97 -8.97 9.50
N TRP A 62 -8.86 -7.84 8.81
CA TRP A 62 -8.29 -7.82 7.46
C TRP A 62 -6.85 -8.37 7.42
N MET A 63 -6.08 -8.20 8.50
CA MET A 63 -4.72 -8.74 8.55
C MET A 63 -4.72 -10.27 8.49
N ALA A 64 -5.71 -10.91 9.11
CA ALA A 64 -5.86 -12.36 9.09
C ALA A 64 -6.49 -12.89 7.80
N GLU A 65 -7.18 -12.04 7.04
CA GLU A 65 -7.74 -12.40 5.74
C GLU A 65 -6.68 -12.59 4.66
N ILE A 66 -5.52 -11.95 4.83
CA ILE A 66 -4.40 -12.09 3.89
C ILE A 66 -3.71 -13.42 4.12
N ARG A 67 -3.52 -14.19 3.04
CA ARG A 67 -2.87 -15.50 3.11
C ARG A 67 -1.35 -15.31 3.07
N TRP A 68 -0.76 -15.14 4.24
CA TRP A 68 0.67 -14.85 4.36
C TRP A 68 1.60 -16.01 4.00
N LEU A 69 1.04 -17.19 3.70
CA LEU A 69 1.77 -18.42 3.37
C LEU A 69 2.64 -18.86 4.56
N ASP A 70 3.95 -18.89 4.40
CA ASP A 70 4.89 -19.30 5.44
C ASP A 70 5.33 -18.16 6.36
N ARG A 71 4.71 -16.97 6.24
CA ARG A 71 4.91 -15.85 7.14
C ARG A 71 3.71 -15.67 8.06
N ARG A 72 3.93 -14.97 9.19
CA ARG A 72 2.85 -14.65 10.14
C ARG A 72 3.04 -13.24 10.69
N VAL A 73 1.94 -12.62 11.06
CA VAL A 73 1.94 -11.33 11.74
C VAL A 73 2.37 -11.53 13.18
N VAL A 74 3.40 -10.82 13.62
CA VAL A 74 3.90 -10.89 15.00
C VAL A 74 3.67 -9.60 15.79
N GLY A 75 3.25 -8.52 15.13
CA GLY A 75 2.93 -7.25 15.78
C GLY A 75 2.66 -6.16 14.77
N TRP A 76 2.11 -5.06 15.24
CA TRP A 76 1.89 -3.88 14.40
C TRP A 76 1.80 -2.62 15.25
N HIS A 77 1.98 -1.46 14.63
CA HIS A 77 1.68 -0.16 15.23
C HIS A 77 1.14 0.79 14.18
N ASP A 78 0.33 1.75 14.61
CA ASP A 78 -0.35 2.70 13.72
C ASP A 78 0.29 4.08 13.77
N ALA A 79 0.18 4.81 12.66
CA ALA A 79 0.59 6.20 12.55
C ALA A 79 -0.49 7.00 11.84
N ASP A 80 -0.66 8.27 12.24
CA ASP A 80 -1.63 9.18 11.65
C ASP A 80 -0.94 10.18 10.73
N TYR A 81 -1.55 10.41 9.56
CA TYR A 81 -1.07 11.39 8.58
C TYR A 81 -2.19 12.34 8.17
N GLY A 82 -2.99 12.80 9.11
CA GLY A 82 -4.14 13.65 8.85
C GLY A 82 -5.31 12.84 8.28
N VAL A 83 -5.60 13.00 6.99
CA VAL A 83 -6.71 12.29 6.33
C VAL A 83 -6.38 10.82 6.04
N ALA A 84 -5.12 10.45 6.04
CA ALA A 84 -4.65 9.09 5.87
C ALA A 84 -4.08 8.55 7.17
N TRP A 85 -4.03 7.23 7.29
CA TRP A 85 -3.36 6.57 8.41
C TRP A 85 -2.63 5.34 7.90
N SER A 86 -1.61 4.90 8.63
CA SER A 86 -0.89 3.69 8.25
C SER A 86 -0.76 2.71 9.38
N ARG A 87 -0.59 1.42 8.99
CA ARG A 87 -0.26 0.35 9.92
C ARG A 87 1.03 -0.29 9.46
N HIS A 88 2.02 -0.25 10.35
CA HIS A 88 3.28 -0.96 10.17
C HIS A 88 3.11 -2.36 10.71
N VAL A 89 3.11 -3.36 9.83
CA VAL A 89 2.88 -4.76 10.18
C VAL A 89 4.20 -5.50 10.09
N ARG A 90 4.58 -6.13 11.22
CA ARG A 90 5.79 -6.96 11.26
C ARG A 90 5.41 -8.41 11.04
N LEU A 91 6.11 -9.03 10.10
CA LEU A 91 5.96 -10.44 9.75
C LEU A 91 7.23 -11.21 10.10
N GLN A 92 7.09 -12.49 10.37
CA GLN A 92 8.21 -13.42 10.47
C GLN A 92 8.02 -14.55 9.48
N PRO A 93 9.10 -14.97 8.80
CA PRO A 93 10.47 -14.43 8.82
C PRO A 93 10.53 -12.94 8.43
N ALA A 94 11.60 -12.28 8.80
CA ALA A 94 11.78 -10.84 8.83
C ALA A 94 11.27 -10.11 7.59
N CYS A 95 10.18 -9.37 7.77
CA CYS A 95 9.57 -8.52 6.76
C CYS A 95 8.68 -7.52 7.47
N GLU A 96 8.75 -6.25 7.08
CA GLU A 96 7.86 -5.22 7.58
C GLU A 96 7.16 -4.56 6.41
N ILE A 97 5.83 -4.42 6.53
CA ILE A 97 5.00 -3.78 5.51
C ILE A 97 4.29 -2.60 6.14
N GLU A 98 4.40 -1.43 5.54
CA GLU A 98 3.57 -0.30 5.88
C GLU A 98 2.36 -0.25 4.94
N PHE A 99 1.17 -0.42 5.51
CA PHE A 99 -0.09 -0.26 4.79
C PHE A 99 -0.62 1.14 5.07
N THR A 100 -0.68 1.98 4.05
CA THR A 100 -1.26 3.33 4.17
C THR A 100 -2.64 3.33 3.53
N PHE A 101 -3.65 3.70 4.31
CA PHE A 101 -5.04 3.71 3.89
C PHE A 101 -5.48 5.13 3.59
N CYS A 102 -5.91 5.36 2.37
CA CYS A 102 -6.31 6.68 1.86
C CYS A 102 -7.72 6.61 1.30
N ASP A 103 -8.44 7.72 1.47
CA ASP A 103 -9.70 7.97 0.78
C ASP A 103 -9.44 8.10 -0.73
N PRO A 104 -10.41 7.75 -1.60
CA PRO A 104 -10.22 7.90 -3.04
C PRO A 104 -9.84 9.30 -3.50
N SER A 105 -10.21 10.34 -2.77
CA SER A 105 -9.83 11.73 -3.07
C SER A 105 -8.32 11.98 -3.03
N TRP A 106 -7.56 11.09 -2.40
CA TRP A 106 -6.10 11.16 -2.43
C TRP A 106 -5.56 11.14 -3.87
N ALA A 107 -6.25 10.45 -4.77
CA ALA A 107 -5.88 10.33 -6.19
C ALA A 107 -6.57 11.36 -7.08
N ALA A 108 -7.22 12.38 -6.52
CA ALA A 108 -7.84 13.45 -7.29
C ALA A 108 -6.81 14.20 -8.11
N THR A 109 -7.20 14.62 -9.32
CA THR A 109 -6.27 15.20 -10.30
C THR A 109 -6.55 16.66 -10.66
N ASP A 110 -7.59 17.27 -10.11
CA ASP A 110 -7.98 18.65 -10.43
C ASP A 110 -8.31 19.46 -9.17
N PRO A 111 -7.27 19.96 -8.47
CA PRO A 111 -5.84 19.76 -8.69
C PRO A 111 -5.31 18.49 -8.02
N VAL A 112 -4.08 18.10 -8.37
CA VAL A 112 -3.35 17.06 -7.63
C VAL A 112 -2.88 17.65 -6.31
N ASP A 113 -3.15 16.95 -5.21
CA ASP A 113 -2.68 17.36 -3.89
C ASP A 113 -1.15 17.32 -3.83
N PRO A 114 -0.50 18.36 -3.23
CA PRO A 114 0.97 18.39 -3.12
C PRO A 114 1.56 17.18 -2.40
N GLY A 115 0.91 16.68 -1.36
CA GLY A 115 1.36 15.47 -0.66
C GLY A 115 1.30 14.24 -1.55
N THR A 116 0.23 14.11 -2.33
CA THR A 116 0.09 13.04 -3.32
C THR A 116 1.20 13.11 -4.37
N ALA A 117 1.45 14.30 -4.89
CA ALA A 117 2.51 14.51 -5.89
C ALA A 117 3.88 14.12 -5.34
N THR A 118 4.16 14.42 -4.08
CA THR A 118 5.41 14.04 -3.42
C THR A 118 5.57 12.53 -3.35
N VAL A 119 4.52 11.80 -2.97
CA VAL A 119 4.55 10.34 -2.90
C VAL A 119 4.78 9.74 -4.30
N VAL A 120 4.05 10.24 -5.30
CA VAL A 120 4.17 9.73 -6.68
C VAL A 120 5.57 9.97 -7.23
N SER A 121 6.16 11.15 -6.98
CA SER A 121 7.51 11.46 -7.47
C SER A 121 8.58 10.61 -6.79
N GLY A 122 8.33 10.13 -5.58
CA GLY A 122 9.20 9.19 -4.87
C GLY A 122 9.11 7.75 -5.35
N GLY A 123 8.16 7.45 -6.23
CA GLY A 123 7.93 6.13 -6.82
C GLY A 123 6.53 5.61 -6.49
N CYS A 124 5.78 5.25 -7.54
CA CYS A 124 4.43 4.70 -7.40
C CYS A 124 4.18 3.70 -8.53
N ARG A 125 3.97 2.43 -8.14
CA ARG A 125 3.71 1.35 -9.10
C ARG A 125 2.37 0.73 -8.80
N ARG A 126 1.46 0.77 -9.76
CA ARG A 126 0.13 0.15 -9.62
C ARG A 126 0.23 -1.36 -9.50
N LEU A 127 -0.45 -1.91 -8.50
CA LEU A 127 -0.65 -3.36 -8.37
C LEU A 127 -2.10 -3.74 -8.62
N LEU A 128 -3.04 -2.85 -8.28
CA LEU A 128 -4.47 -3.04 -8.49
C LEU A 128 -5.10 -1.66 -8.68
N ASP A 129 -5.97 -1.51 -9.68
CA ASP A 129 -6.60 -0.21 -10.00
C ASP A 129 -8.00 -0.44 -10.57
N LYS A 130 -8.95 -0.78 -9.70
CA LYS A 130 -10.31 -1.18 -10.08
C LYS A 130 -11.10 -0.05 -10.74
N ALA A 131 -10.86 1.19 -10.30
CA ALA A 131 -11.62 2.36 -10.76
C ALA A 131 -10.79 3.28 -11.67
N GLY A 132 -9.55 2.90 -12.01
CA GLY A 132 -8.69 3.73 -12.84
C GLY A 132 -8.16 4.98 -12.17
N LEU A 133 -8.23 5.06 -10.83
CA LEU A 133 -7.80 6.25 -10.09
C LEU A 133 -6.30 6.47 -10.17
N PHE A 134 -5.51 5.41 -10.02
CA PHE A 134 -4.07 5.50 -10.19
C PHE A 134 -3.69 5.79 -11.64
N GLU A 135 -4.39 5.18 -12.59
CA GLU A 135 -4.15 5.45 -14.01
C GLU A 135 -4.30 6.94 -14.32
N GLY A 136 -5.42 7.55 -13.87
CA GLY A 136 -5.65 8.98 -14.06
C GLY A 136 -4.61 9.84 -13.37
N LEU A 137 -4.25 9.50 -12.14
CA LEU A 137 -3.24 10.23 -11.37
C LEU A 137 -1.87 10.18 -12.06
N LEU A 138 -1.42 8.99 -12.46
CA LEU A 138 -0.13 8.82 -13.09
C LEU A 138 -0.06 9.48 -14.47
N ALA A 139 -1.18 9.58 -15.17
CA ALA A 139 -1.24 10.24 -16.47
C ALA A 139 -0.94 11.75 -16.37
N VAL A 140 -1.30 12.40 -15.26
CA VAL A 140 -1.11 13.84 -15.07
C VAL A 140 0.13 14.18 -14.25
N THR A 141 0.73 13.20 -13.57
CA THR A 141 1.93 13.40 -12.74
C THR A 141 3.20 12.85 -13.37
N ALA A 142 3.10 12.04 -14.41
CA ALA A 142 4.25 11.51 -15.12
C ALA A 142 5.05 12.65 -15.76
N PRO A 143 6.40 12.60 -15.68
CA PRO A 143 7.24 13.59 -16.35
C PRO A 143 7.16 13.48 -17.87
#